data_72af932fa1e23507ea7d74a48454a6aa
#
_entry.id   72af932fa1e23507ea7d74a48454a6aa
#
_cell.length_a   1.000
_cell.length_b   1.000
_cell.length_c   1.000
_cell.angle_alpha   90.00
_cell.angle_beta   90.00
_cell.angle_gamma   90.00
#
_symmetry.space_group_name_H-M   'P 1'
#
loop_
_entity.id
_entity.type
_entity.pdbx_description
1 polymer ?
#
loop_
_entity_poly.entity_id
_entity_poly.type
_entity_poly.pdbx_seq_one_letter_code
_entity_poly.pdbx_strand_id
1 'polypeptide(L)'
;MLTIRHIFLCIASYSWLFTANGQTRWIKVSEQLVFLNPPFRSCHASTIVEDRPGDLLVACFGGTGEGKKDVGIFLERISADGKGNSREVANGIVNDSLRFPCWNPVLLKKQDGQLVLFYKVGPNPREWWGIYKTSDDDGESWSVAHRLPDNILGPIKNKPLRLPDGSILCPSSVEFPTGHWKVQIEKTDANLKKWEAIPVDTNSRFDVIQPSILLYPKDQMQILCRSKQGNIIQSWSNDVGKTWSALSKTTLPNPNSGIDAVTLKDGRQLIVYNPDVPDKERYNDRSKLRVAMSIDGENWNDIMDLENGTSEEYSYPAIIQTSDGLIHITYTYERRNIKHVVIREE
;
A
#
# COMPACT_ATOMS: atom_id res chain seq x y z
N MET A 1 -22.02 85.16 -18.97
CA MET A 1 -20.82 84.31 -18.68
C MET A 1 -21.31 83.00 -18.09
N LEU A 2 -21.46 81.96 -18.94
CA LEU A 2 -21.86 80.59 -18.52
C LEU A 2 -20.59 79.77 -18.49
N THR A 3 -20.31 79.21 -17.28
CA THR A 3 -19.20 78.27 -17.07
C THR A 3 -19.73 76.84 -17.20
N ILE A 4 -19.26 76.11 -18.21
CA ILE A 4 -19.56 74.69 -18.47
C ILE A 4 -18.59 73.86 -17.61
N ARG A 5 -19.13 73.09 -16.66
CA ARG A 5 -18.41 72.08 -15.90
C ARG A 5 -18.43 70.74 -16.66
N HIS A 6 -17.24 70.29 -17.09
CA HIS A 6 -17.06 68.95 -17.66
C HIS A 6 -17.00 67.96 -16.54
N ILE A 7 -17.92 66.98 -16.55
CA ILE A 7 -17.91 65.82 -15.70
C ILE A 7 -17.16 64.67 -16.45
N PHE A 8 -15.98 64.29 -15.94
CA PHE A 8 -15.28 63.11 -16.40
C PHE A 8 -15.89 61.87 -15.75
N LEU A 9 -16.52 61.02 -16.56
CA LEU A 9 -16.98 59.71 -16.15
C LEU A 9 -15.83 58.70 -16.28
N CYS A 10 -15.21 58.27 -15.16
CA CYS A 10 -14.29 57.18 -15.17
C CYS A 10 -15.06 55.84 -15.22
N ILE A 11 -15.04 55.22 -16.41
CA ILE A 11 -15.52 53.80 -16.54
C ILE A 11 -14.41 52.89 -16.07
N ALA A 12 -14.55 52.34 -14.88
CA ALA A 12 -13.70 51.26 -14.40
C ALA A 12 -14.13 49.93 -15.06
N SER A 13 -13.36 49.48 -16.05
CA SER A 13 -13.52 48.17 -16.64
C SER A 13 -13.01 47.11 -15.68
N TYR A 14 -13.91 46.41 -15.03
CA TYR A 14 -13.60 45.17 -14.29
C TYR A 14 -13.34 44.02 -15.30
N SER A 15 -12.08 43.74 -15.57
CA SER A 15 -11.68 42.54 -16.27
C SER A 15 -11.82 41.33 -15.28
N TRP A 16 -12.86 40.55 -15.50
CA TRP A 16 -12.98 39.22 -14.87
C TRP A 16 -11.90 38.31 -15.46
N LEU A 17 -10.84 38.09 -14.71
CA LEU A 17 -9.92 37.01 -14.98
C LEU A 17 -10.66 35.69 -14.71
N PHE A 18 -11.19 35.09 -15.76
CA PHE A 18 -11.57 33.68 -15.72
C PHE A 18 -10.28 32.88 -15.56
N THR A 19 -9.96 32.45 -14.35
CA THR A 19 -9.04 31.33 -14.15
C THR A 19 -9.74 30.11 -14.73
N ALA A 20 -9.30 29.68 -15.89
CA ALA A 20 -9.63 28.34 -16.37
C ALA A 20 -9.14 27.36 -15.29
N ASN A 21 -10.04 26.80 -14.51
CA ASN A 21 -9.77 25.62 -13.71
C ASN A 21 -9.44 24.50 -14.70
N GLY A 22 -8.18 24.35 -15.07
CA GLY A 22 -7.69 23.19 -15.76
C GLY A 22 -7.93 22.01 -14.83
N GLN A 23 -8.93 21.20 -15.14
CA GLN A 23 -9.16 19.95 -14.42
C GLN A 23 -7.94 19.09 -14.69
N THR A 24 -7.08 18.91 -13.68
CA THR A 24 -5.88 18.08 -13.78
C THR A 24 -6.28 16.69 -14.22
N ARG A 25 -5.65 16.20 -15.26
CA ARG A 25 -5.95 14.91 -15.87
C ARG A 25 -4.89 13.91 -15.46
N TRP A 26 -5.32 12.75 -14.95
CA TRP A 26 -4.42 11.62 -14.70
C TRP A 26 -4.37 10.70 -15.91
N ILE A 27 -3.16 10.30 -16.30
CA ILE A 27 -2.93 9.41 -17.43
C ILE A 27 -2.12 8.17 -17.02
N LYS A 28 -2.40 7.07 -17.69
CA LYS A 28 -1.59 5.86 -17.64
C LYS A 28 -0.42 6.02 -18.59
N VAL A 29 0.80 6.00 -18.04
CA VAL A 29 2.06 6.14 -18.81
C VAL A 29 2.47 4.80 -19.41
N SER A 30 2.38 3.73 -18.60
CA SER A 30 2.72 2.37 -19.04
C SER A 30 2.02 1.32 -18.18
N GLU A 31 1.92 0.11 -18.70
CA GLU A 31 1.51 -1.08 -17.97
C GLU A 31 2.22 -2.32 -18.49
N GLN A 32 2.55 -3.25 -17.59
CA GLN A 32 3.20 -4.52 -17.94
C GLN A 32 2.97 -5.59 -16.87
N LEU A 33 3.10 -6.85 -17.23
CA LEU A 33 3.23 -7.94 -16.27
C LEU A 33 4.64 -7.96 -15.71
N VAL A 34 4.78 -8.12 -14.38
CA VAL A 34 6.08 -8.09 -13.69
C VAL A 34 6.88 -9.35 -14.00
N PHE A 35 6.28 -10.51 -13.87
CA PHE A 35 6.95 -11.81 -14.10
C PHE A 35 6.67 -12.31 -15.51
N LEU A 36 7.61 -12.16 -16.44
CA LEU A 36 7.43 -12.61 -17.83
C LEU A 36 7.27 -14.13 -17.92
N ASN A 37 8.05 -14.88 -17.13
CA ASN A 37 7.98 -16.33 -17.02
C ASN A 37 7.87 -16.70 -15.52
N PRO A 38 6.66 -16.58 -14.93
CA PRO A 38 6.52 -16.75 -13.49
C PRO A 38 6.95 -18.17 -13.07
N PRO A 39 7.84 -18.30 -12.07
CA PRO A 39 8.29 -19.61 -11.58
C PRO A 39 7.27 -20.29 -10.68
N PHE A 40 6.05 -19.80 -10.66
CA PHE A 40 4.94 -20.25 -9.83
C PHE A 40 3.66 -20.35 -10.66
N ARG A 41 2.73 -21.18 -10.23
CA ARG A 41 1.40 -21.33 -10.83
C ARG A 41 0.42 -20.23 -10.39
N SER A 42 0.56 -19.79 -9.14
CA SER A 42 -0.30 -18.79 -8.51
C SER A 42 0.53 -17.86 -7.64
N CYS A 43 0.19 -16.56 -7.65
CA CYS A 43 0.83 -15.57 -6.80
C CYS A 43 -0.18 -14.56 -6.25
N HIS A 44 0.22 -13.85 -5.18
CA HIS A 44 -0.62 -12.82 -4.57
C HIS A 44 0.20 -11.85 -3.71
N ALA A 45 -0.44 -10.71 -3.34
CA ALA A 45 0.05 -9.73 -2.40
C ALA A 45 1.40 -9.13 -2.79
N SER A 46 1.38 -8.27 -3.80
CA SER A 46 2.58 -7.54 -4.23
C SER A 46 2.99 -6.45 -3.25
N THR A 47 4.29 -6.17 -3.24
CA THR A 47 4.93 -5.02 -2.63
C THR A 47 5.92 -4.42 -3.62
N ILE A 48 6.16 -3.11 -3.55
CA ILE A 48 7.07 -2.40 -4.45
C ILE A 48 7.89 -1.37 -3.68
N VAL A 49 9.16 -1.20 -4.05
CA VAL A 49 10.03 -0.16 -3.52
C VAL A 49 10.95 0.37 -4.62
N GLU A 50 11.24 1.67 -4.61
CA GLU A 50 12.30 2.26 -5.41
C GLU A 50 13.64 1.97 -4.72
N ASP A 51 14.49 1.20 -5.38
CA ASP A 51 15.82 0.86 -4.90
C ASP A 51 16.81 1.98 -5.25
N ARG A 52 16.92 2.29 -6.54
CA ARG A 52 17.66 3.43 -7.10
C ARG A 52 16.73 4.23 -8.01
N PRO A 53 17.03 5.51 -8.30
CA PRO A 53 16.23 6.27 -9.26
C PRO A 53 16.02 5.51 -10.57
N GLY A 54 14.74 5.18 -10.88
CA GLY A 54 14.35 4.40 -12.06
C GLY A 54 14.45 2.88 -11.91
N ASP A 55 15.01 2.33 -10.84
CA ASP A 55 15.06 0.90 -10.54
C ASP A 55 14.09 0.54 -9.42
N LEU A 56 13.21 -0.41 -9.68
CA LEU A 56 12.19 -0.86 -8.74
C LEU A 56 12.41 -2.34 -8.39
N LEU A 57 12.15 -2.68 -7.15
CA LEU A 57 12.01 -4.06 -6.71
C LEU A 57 10.55 -4.35 -6.40
N VAL A 58 10.05 -5.45 -6.95
CA VAL A 58 8.69 -5.95 -6.72
C VAL A 58 8.78 -7.35 -6.15
N ALA A 59 8.06 -7.61 -5.06
CA ALA A 59 7.96 -8.96 -4.52
C ALA A 59 6.49 -9.38 -4.35
N CYS A 60 6.26 -10.68 -4.41
CA CYS A 60 4.97 -11.31 -4.10
C CYS A 60 5.19 -12.68 -3.46
N PHE A 61 4.17 -13.25 -2.86
CA PHE A 61 4.23 -14.68 -2.57
C PHE A 61 3.71 -15.50 -3.77
N GLY A 62 4.31 -16.66 -4.00
CA GLY A 62 3.95 -17.53 -5.13
C GLY A 62 4.24 -19.00 -4.84
N GLY A 63 3.49 -19.88 -5.53
CA GLY A 63 3.60 -21.32 -5.41
C GLY A 63 2.50 -22.01 -6.22
N THR A 64 2.11 -23.24 -5.84
CA THR A 64 0.99 -23.95 -6.50
C THR A 64 -0.38 -23.35 -6.15
N GLY A 65 -0.47 -22.62 -5.02
CA GLY A 65 -1.68 -21.93 -4.58
C GLY A 65 -1.51 -21.37 -3.18
N GLU A 66 -2.26 -20.33 -2.83
CA GLU A 66 -2.24 -19.69 -1.51
C GLU A 66 -2.41 -20.72 -0.39
N GLY A 67 -1.56 -20.66 0.65
CA GLY A 67 -1.58 -21.57 1.80
C GLY A 67 -0.96 -22.94 1.53
N LYS A 68 -0.43 -23.23 0.36
CA LYS A 68 0.29 -24.46 0.07
C LYS A 68 1.73 -24.38 0.60
N LYS A 69 2.29 -25.51 1.05
CA LYS A 69 3.61 -25.58 1.67
C LYS A 69 4.75 -25.10 0.76
N ASP A 70 4.58 -25.16 -0.56
CA ASP A 70 5.54 -24.72 -1.56
C ASP A 70 5.56 -23.21 -1.79
N VAL A 71 4.64 -22.45 -1.18
CA VAL A 71 4.59 -21.00 -1.31
C VAL A 71 5.84 -20.37 -0.70
N GLY A 72 6.60 -19.64 -1.54
CA GLY A 72 7.76 -18.84 -1.17
C GLY A 72 7.54 -17.36 -1.52
N ILE A 73 8.56 -16.53 -1.28
CA ILE A 73 8.60 -15.13 -1.69
C ILE A 73 9.49 -14.98 -2.90
N PHE A 74 8.94 -14.42 -3.97
CA PHE A 74 9.61 -14.16 -5.23
C PHE A 74 9.84 -12.68 -5.41
N LEU A 75 11.01 -12.31 -5.92
CA LEU A 75 11.45 -10.96 -6.18
C LEU A 75 11.76 -10.81 -7.68
N GLU A 76 11.37 -9.68 -8.24
CA GLU A 76 11.71 -9.24 -9.58
C GLU A 76 12.21 -7.80 -9.55
N ARG A 77 13.23 -7.50 -10.38
CA ARG A 77 13.68 -6.12 -10.61
C ARG A 77 13.05 -5.57 -11.87
N ILE A 78 12.49 -4.38 -11.81
CA ILE A 78 12.05 -3.61 -12.97
C ILE A 78 13.07 -2.49 -13.14
N SER A 79 13.85 -2.56 -14.20
CA SER A 79 14.86 -1.58 -14.55
C SER A 79 14.65 -1.04 -15.96
N ALA A 80 15.23 0.12 -16.27
CA ALA A 80 15.09 0.77 -17.57
C ALA A 80 15.66 -0.07 -18.74
N ASP A 81 16.60 -0.98 -18.49
CA ASP A 81 17.17 -1.89 -19.48
C ASP A 81 16.32 -3.15 -19.73
N GLY A 82 15.20 -3.28 -19.02
CA GLY A 82 14.24 -4.39 -19.20
C GLY A 82 14.74 -5.77 -18.76
N LYS A 83 15.88 -5.85 -18.10
CA LYS A 83 16.43 -7.12 -17.62
C LYS A 83 15.90 -7.41 -16.22
N GLY A 84 14.84 -8.19 -16.14
CA GLY A 84 14.35 -8.78 -14.92
C GLY A 84 14.98 -10.16 -14.66
N ASN A 85 15.21 -10.52 -13.41
CA ASN A 85 15.63 -11.86 -13.00
C ASN A 85 14.78 -12.29 -11.80
N SER A 86 13.75 -13.05 -12.11
CA SER A 86 12.81 -13.59 -11.14
C SER A 86 13.48 -14.65 -10.27
N ARG A 87 13.49 -14.47 -8.96
CA ARG A 87 14.08 -15.45 -8.03
C ARG A 87 13.31 -15.60 -6.73
N GLU A 88 13.36 -16.81 -6.15
CA GLU A 88 12.90 -17.04 -4.79
C GLU A 88 13.92 -16.45 -3.80
N VAL A 89 13.50 -15.54 -2.92
CA VAL A 89 14.36 -14.87 -1.94
C VAL A 89 14.06 -15.29 -0.51
N ALA A 90 12.90 -15.92 -0.28
CA ALA A 90 12.54 -16.49 1.02
C ALA A 90 11.56 -17.65 0.86
N ASN A 91 11.64 -18.58 1.79
CA ASN A 91 10.73 -19.72 1.88
C ASN A 91 10.40 -20.03 3.34
N GLY A 92 9.47 -20.95 3.54
CA GLY A 92 8.98 -21.33 4.87
C GLY A 92 9.58 -22.61 5.44
N ILE A 93 10.79 -22.99 5.00
CA ILE A 93 11.49 -24.16 5.54
C ILE A 93 11.92 -23.86 6.97
N VAL A 94 11.43 -24.65 7.92
CA VAL A 94 11.79 -24.59 9.34
C VAL A 94 12.91 -25.58 9.65
N ASN A 95 12.82 -26.79 9.08
CA ASN A 95 13.83 -27.86 9.14
C ASN A 95 13.60 -28.85 7.99
N ASP A 96 14.40 -29.92 7.92
CA ASP A 96 14.38 -30.89 6.82
C ASP A 96 13.01 -31.57 6.59
N SER A 97 12.14 -31.60 7.58
CA SER A 97 10.83 -32.27 7.51
C SER A 97 9.63 -31.31 7.59
N LEU A 98 9.86 -30.03 7.92
CA LEU A 98 8.79 -29.07 8.21
C LEU A 98 8.94 -27.81 7.38
N ARG A 99 7.94 -27.57 6.53
CA ARG A 99 7.79 -26.36 5.73
C ARG A 99 6.36 -25.82 5.86
N PHE A 100 6.24 -24.51 6.06
CA PHE A 100 5.00 -23.76 6.02
C PHE A 100 4.93 -22.82 4.81
N PRO A 101 3.76 -22.38 4.38
CA PRO A 101 3.65 -21.32 3.38
C PRO A 101 4.23 -20.00 3.88
N CYS A 102 4.77 -19.23 2.93
CA CYS A 102 5.07 -17.81 3.12
C CYS A 102 3.86 -16.96 2.75
N TRP A 103 3.77 -15.75 3.35
CA TRP A 103 2.67 -14.83 3.16
C TRP A 103 3.15 -13.38 3.10
N ASN A 104 2.41 -12.54 2.38
CA ASN A 104 2.47 -11.09 2.36
C ASN A 104 3.86 -10.50 2.55
N PRO A 105 4.70 -10.47 1.51
CA PRO A 105 5.98 -9.75 1.57
C PRO A 105 5.74 -8.25 1.67
N VAL A 106 6.62 -7.55 2.37
CA VAL A 106 6.69 -6.09 2.41
C VAL A 106 8.13 -5.66 2.30
N LEU A 107 8.45 -4.90 1.27
CA LEU A 107 9.76 -4.31 1.04
C LEU A 107 9.86 -2.93 1.70
N LEU A 108 11.01 -2.64 2.26
CA LEU A 108 11.37 -1.34 2.81
C LEU A 108 12.83 -1.03 2.45
N LYS A 109 13.12 0.18 1.98
CA LYS A 109 14.47 0.72 1.91
C LYS A 109 14.72 1.64 3.09
N LYS A 110 15.70 1.33 3.92
CA LYS A 110 16.13 2.13 5.06
C LYS A 110 16.88 3.39 4.61
N GLN A 111 17.11 4.31 5.52
CA GLN A 111 17.83 5.56 5.22
C GLN A 111 19.30 5.34 4.84
N ASP A 112 19.94 4.29 5.39
CA ASP A 112 21.29 3.88 5.07
C ASP A 112 21.42 3.13 3.74
N GLY A 113 20.31 2.93 3.02
CA GLY A 113 20.23 2.22 1.75
C GLY A 113 19.96 0.73 1.88
N GLN A 114 20.09 0.14 3.07
CA GLN A 114 19.79 -1.28 3.27
C GLN A 114 18.35 -1.61 2.94
N LEU A 115 18.13 -2.67 2.20
CA LEU A 115 16.80 -3.22 1.94
C LEU A 115 16.38 -4.17 3.07
N VAL A 116 15.12 -4.14 3.41
CA VAL A 116 14.47 -5.07 4.35
C VAL A 116 13.29 -5.73 3.65
N LEU A 117 13.23 -7.04 3.69
CA LEU A 117 12.09 -7.84 3.27
C LEU A 117 11.41 -8.42 4.51
N PHE A 118 10.25 -7.92 4.86
CA PHE A 118 9.37 -8.54 5.85
C PHE A 118 8.45 -9.55 5.17
N TYR A 119 8.16 -10.66 5.83
CA TYR A 119 7.18 -11.64 5.40
C TYR A 119 6.68 -12.47 6.58
N LYS A 120 5.66 -13.30 6.38
CA LYS A 120 5.13 -14.19 7.40
C LYS A 120 5.33 -15.63 6.99
N VAL A 121 5.52 -16.48 7.96
CA VAL A 121 5.58 -17.94 7.80
C VAL A 121 4.60 -18.56 8.78
N GLY A 122 3.84 -19.55 8.36
CA GLY A 122 2.89 -20.23 9.22
C GLY A 122 1.76 -20.88 8.43
N PRO A 123 0.97 -21.74 9.07
CA PRO A 123 -0.06 -22.53 8.40
C PRO A 123 -1.20 -21.69 7.82
N ASN A 124 -1.50 -20.54 8.46
CA ASN A 124 -2.56 -19.61 8.08
C ASN A 124 -2.37 -18.26 8.80
N PRO A 125 -3.14 -17.21 8.44
CA PRO A 125 -3.00 -15.87 9.04
C PRO A 125 -3.30 -15.76 10.55
N ARG A 126 -3.90 -16.76 11.16
CA ARG A 126 -4.20 -16.78 12.60
C ARG A 126 -3.06 -17.37 13.42
N GLU A 127 -2.14 -18.09 12.75
CA GLU A 127 -1.07 -18.87 13.40
C GLU A 127 0.31 -18.60 12.79
N TRP A 128 0.44 -17.59 11.97
CA TRP A 128 1.70 -17.18 11.37
C TRP A 128 2.57 -16.35 12.33
N TRP A 129 3.83 -16.23 12.01
CA TRP A 129 4.78 -15.36 12.71
C TRP A 129 5.54 -14.47 11.73
N GLY A 130 6.02 -13.31 12.22
CA GLY A 130 6.78 -12.36 11.45
C GLY A 130 8.24 -12.77 11.29
N ILE A 131 8.75 -12.55 10.10
CA ILE A 131 10.16 -12.76 9.74
C ILE A 131 10.64 -11.56 8.92
N TYR A 132 11.94 -11.26 9.00
CA TYR A 132 12.59 -10.35 8.07
C TYR A 132 13.94 -10.88 7.59
N LYS A 133 14.38 -10.38 6.45
CA LYS A 133 15.73 -10.52 5.88
C LYS A 133 16.23 -9.16 5.46
N THR A 134 17.53 -8.95 5.39
CA THR A 134 18.16 -7.72 4.92
C THR A 134 19.06 -7.98 3.72
N SER A 135 19.23 -6.96 2.89
CA SER A 135 20.17 -6.95 1.78
C SER A 135 20.95 -5.64 1.77
N ASP A 136 22.28 -5.73 1.59
CA ASP A 136 23.22 -4.62 1.51
C ASP A 136 23.76 -4.43 0.08
N ASP A 137 23.26 -5.21 -0.88
CA ASP A 137 23.69 -5.28 -2.28
C ASP A 137 22.53 -5.11 -3.26
N ASP A 138 21.62 -4.16 -2.95
CA ASP A 138 20.49 -3.80 -3.79
C ASP A 138 19.52 -4.97 -4.07
N GLY A 139 19.42 -5.91 -3.13
CA GLY A 139 18.53 -7.06 -3.25
C GLY A 139 19.12 -8.26 -3.99
N GLU A 140 20.39 -8.24 -4.38
CA GLU A 140 21.03 -9.38 -5.05
C GLU A 140 21.21 -10.58 -4.13
N SER A 141 21.66 -10.36 -2.90
CA SER A 141 21.68 -11.38 -1.86
C SER A 141 20.93 -10.94 -0.61
N TRP A 142 20.50 -11.90 0.18
CA TRP A 142 19.70 -11.67 1.39
C TRP A 142 20.29 -12.42 2.58
N SER A 143 20.29 -11.79 3.75
CA SER A 143 20.70 -12.39 5.01
C SER A 143 19.94 -13.69 5.30
N VAL A 144 20.39 -14.42 6.33
CA VAL A 144 19.56 -15.46 6.97
C VAL A 144 18.25 -14.85 7.46
N ALA A 145 17.21 -15.66 7.58
CA ALA A 145 15.91 -15.25 8.09
C ALA A 145 16.00 -14.93 9.59
N HIS A 146 15.46 -13.80 10.01
CA HIS A 146 15.36 -13.36 11.39
C HIS A 146 13.91 -13.35 11.84
N ARG A 147 13.56 -14.13 12.85
CA ARG A 147 12.23 -14.14 13.45
C ARG A 147 12.03 -12.85 14.26
N LEU A 148 10.87 -12.23 14.11
CA LEU A 148 10.45 -11.11 14.96
C LEU A 148 10.11 -11.60 16.37
N PRO A 149 10.17 -10.74 17.39
CA PRO A 149 9.77 -11.08 18.75
C PRO A 149 8.36 -11.65 18.82
N ASP A 150 8.06 -12.41 19.84
CA ASP A 150 6.72 -12.94 20.04
C ASP A 150 5.70 -11.80 20.16
N ASN A 151 4.52 -11.99 19.56
CA ASN A 151 3.44 -10.99 19.41
C ASN A 151 3.76 -9.79 18.50
N ILE A 152 4.89 -9.80 17.81
CA ILE A 152 5.24 -8.84 16.77
C ILE A 152 5.20 -9.53 15.41
N LEU A 153 4.45 -8.96 14.48
CA LEU A 153 4.28 -9.49 13.13
C LEU A 153 5.01 -8.67 12.06
N GLY A 154 5.42 -7.45 12.39
CA GLY A 154 5.90 -6.49 11.42
C GLY A 154 4.77 -5.98 10.49
N PRO A 155 5.10 -5.29 9.41
CA PRO A 155 4.10 -4.79 8.46
C PRO A 155 3.39 -5.97 7.80
N ILE A 156 2.05 -5.98 7.83
CA ILE A 156 1.28 -7.16 7.34
C ILE A 156 1.19 -7.20 5.83
N LYS A 157 0.97 -6.06 5.17
CA LYS A 157 0.79 -5.99 3.71
C LYS A 157 1.32 -4.69 3.13
N ASN A 158 1.06 -3.57 3.78
CA ASN A 158 1.37 -2.26 3.26
C ASN A 158 2.71 -1.76 3.80
N LYS A 159 3.30 -0.82 3.08
CA LYS A 159 4.64 -0.30 3.36
C LYS A 159 4.73 0.36 4.73
N PRO A 160 5.83 0.15 5.47
CA PRO A 160 6.16 0.89 6.67
C PRO A 160 6.43 2.36 6.39
N LEU A 161 6.26 3.19 7.41
CA LEU A 161 6.59 4.61 7.40
C LEU A 161 7.84 4.86 8.25
N ARG A 162 8.85 5.48 7.66
CA ARG A 162 10.03 5.96 8.41
C ARG A 162 9.72 7.32 9.03
N LEU A 163 10.04 7.47 10.29
CA LEU A 163 9.93 8.74 11.02
C LEU A 163 11.25 9.53 10.97
N PRO A 164 11.22 10.85 11.19
CA PRO A 164 12.42 11.69 11.19
C PRO A 164 13.47 11.29 12.24
N ASP A 165 13.06 10.67 13.35
CA ASP A 165 13.95 10.15 14.40
C ASP A 165 14.62 8.81 14.03
N GLY A 166 14.37 8.31 12.82
CA GLY A 166 14.89 7.04 12.31
C GLY A 166 14.08 5.82 12.73
N SER A 167 13.10 5.95 13.60
CA SER A 167 12.18 4.85 13.92
C SER A 167 11.24 4.55 12.75
N ILE A 168 10.64 3.36 12.77
CA ILE A 168 9.81 2.84 11.69
C ILE A 168 8.45 2.44 12.27
N LEU A 169 7.38 2.97 11.69
CA LEU A 169 6.00 2.54 11.98
C LEU A 169 5.59 1.47 10.97
N CYS A 170 5.28 0.29 11.44
CA CYS A 170 4.86 -0.86 10.67
C CYS A 170 3.34 -1.00 10.76
N PRO A 171 2.59 -0.86 9.65
CA PRO A 171 1.15 -1.08 9.64
C PRO A 171 0.85 -2.57 9.83
N SER A 172 0.30 -2.93 10.98
CA SER A 172 0.13 -4.31 11.42
C SER A 172 -1.33 -4.65 11.79
N SER A 173 -1.62 -5.92 11.91
CA SER A 173 -2.93 -6.41 12.32
C SER A 173 -2.88 -7.86 12.75
N VAL A 174 -3.84 -8.28 13.58
CA VAL A 174 -3.97 -9.65 14.10
C VAL A 174 -5.31 -10.23 13.70
N GLU A 175 -5.29 -11.45 13.19
CA GLU A 175 -6.47 -12.28 12.94
C GLU A 175 -6.59 -13.31 14.05
N PHE A 176 -7.65 -13.24 14.84
CA PHE A 176 -7.86 -14.16 15.94
C PHE A 176 -8.55 -15.47 15.52
N PRO A 177 -8.32 -16.58 16.22
CA PRO A 177 -9.01 -17.85 15.96
C PRO A 177 -10.54 -17.74 16.02
N THR A 178 -11.06 -16.80 16.82
CA THR A 178 -12.50 -16.47 16.93
C THR A 178 -13.07 -15.85 15.66
N GLY A 179 -12.24 -15.51 14.67
CA GLY A 179 -12.62 -14.84 13.45
C GLY A 179 -12.64 -13.30 13.55
N HIS A 180 -12.38 -12.73 14.71
CA HIS A 180 -12.22 -11.29 14.88
C HIS A 180 -10.88 -10.80 14.32
N TRP A 181 -10.86 -9.55 13.89
CA TRP A 181 -9.70 -8.85 13.36
C TRP A 181 -9.43 -7.59 14.16
N LYS A 182 -8.17 -7.29 14.43
CA LYS A 182 -7.75 -6.06 15.09
C LYS A 182 -6.56 -5.45 14.38
N VAL A 183 -6.65 -4.15 14.13
CA VAL A 183 -5.54 -3.34 13.62
C VAL A 183 -4.68 -2.86 14.77
N GLN A 184 -3.38 -2.78 14.54
CA GLN A 184 -2.38 -2.17 15.41
C GLN A 184 -1.27 -1.56 14.58
N ILE A 185 -0.51 -0.67 15.17
CA ILE A 185 0.77 -0.19 14.59
C ILE A 185 1.89 -0.80 15.42
N GLU A 186 2.90 -1.30 14.77
CA GLU A 186 4.11 -1.76 15.45
C GLU A 186 5.25 -0.79 15.17
N LYS A 187 5.90 -0.31 16.21
CA LYS A 187 7.04 0.61 16.09
C LYS A 187 8.33 -0.13 16.35
N THR A 188 9.36 0.19 15.55
CA THR A 188 10.71 -0.34 15.77
C THR A 188 11.76 0.76 15.61
N ASP A 189 12.95 0.53 16.18
CA ASP A 189 14.12 1.36 15.93
C ASP A 189 14.70 1.09 14.52
N ALA A 190 15.59 1.95 14.05
CA ALA A 190 16.24 1.83 12.74
C ALA A 190 16.98 0.50 12.53
N ASN A 191 17.36 -0.19 13.60
CA ASN A 191 18.07 -1.46 13.58
C ASN A 191 17.17 -2.69 13.71
N LEU A 192 15.85 -2.52 13.80
CA LEU A 192 14.85 -3.60 13.95
C LEU A 192 15.02 -4.43 15.24
N LYS A 193 15.61 -3.85 16.28
CA LYS A 193 15.95 -4.57 17.54
C LYS A 193 14.93 -4.32 18.64
N LYS A 194 14.35 -3.12 18.70
CA LYS A 194 13.36 -2.75 19.72
C LYS A 194 11.99 -2.64 19.07
N TRP A 195 11.04 -3.38 19.57
CA TRP A 195 9.70 -3.43 19.03
C TRP A 195 8.67 -3.09 20.08
N GLU A 196 7.64 -2.37 19.67
CA GLU A 196 6.51 -1.96 20.48
C GLU A 196 5.23 -2.09 19.65
N ALA A 197 4.18 -2.67 20.22
CA ALA A 197 2.86 -2.72 19.62
C ALA A 197 1.99 -1.58 20.17
N ILE A 198 1.48 -0.73 19.28
CA ILE A 198 0.61 0.40 19.58
C ILE A 198 -0.81 0.01 19.15
N PRO A 199 -1.72 -0.25 20.10
CA PRO A 199 -3.08 -0.65 19.77
C PRO A 199 -3.88 0.51 19.17
N VAL A 200 -4.80 0.18 18.26
CA VAL A 200 -5.76 1.12 17.68
C VAL A 200 -7.17 0.70 18.08
N ASP A 201 -7.88 1.56 18.80
CA ASP A 201 -9.29 1.36 19.22
C ASP A 201 -9.62 -0.07 19.66
N THR A 202 -9.06 -0.49 20.79
CA THR A 202 -9.22 -1.84 21.33
C THR A 202 -10.67 -2.25 21.61
N ASN A 203 -11.56 -1.28 21.80
CA ASN A 203 -12.98 -1.49 22.07
C ASN A 203 -13.85 -1.50 20.79
N SER A 204 -13.24 -1.29 19.63
CA SER A 204 -13.96 -1.26 18.37
C SER A 204 -14.68 -2.58 18.07
N ARG A 205 -15.87 -2.43 17.47
CA ARG A 205 -16.63 -3.55 16.89
C ARG A 205 -16.29 -3.81 15.42
N PHE A 206 -15.41 -3.00 14.82
CA PHE A 206 -14.95 -3.21 13.45
C PHE A 206 -13.93 -4.34 13.39
N ASP A 207 -14.12 -5.25 12.43
CA ASP A 207 -13.14 -6.25 12.04
C ASP A 207 -12.28 -5.67 10.90
N VAL A 208 -11.08 -5.19 11.23
CA VAL A 208 -10.19 -4.46 10.33
C VAL A 208 -8.77 -5.00 10.36
N ILE A 209 -8.14 -5.02 9.18
CA ILE A 209 -6.74 -5.47 9.00
C ILE A 209 -6.03 -4.66 7.91
N GLN A 210 -4.73 -4.87 7.81
CA GLN A 210 -3.88 -4.42 6.70
C GLN A 210 -3.95 -2.89 6.50
N PRO A 211 -3.64 -2.08 7.53
CA PRO A 211 -3.70 -0.63 7.41
C PRO A 211 -2.66 -0.10 6.42
N SER A 212 -2.97 1.03 5.76
CA SER A 212 -2.01 1.92 5.09
C SER A 212 -1.89 3.20 5.90
N ILE A 213 -0.68 3.73 6.08
CA ILE A 213 -0.41 4.95 6.84
C ILE A 213 -0.23 6.11 5.87
N LEU A 214 -0.97 7.20 6.09
CA LEU A 214 -0.89 8.46 5.37
C LEU A 214 -0.43 9.60 6.30
N LEU A 215 0.30 10.56 5.72
CA LEU A 215 0.84 11.72 6.42
C LEU A 215 0.10 12.99 6.00
N TYR A 216 -0.11 13.87 6.95
CA TYR A 216 -0.71 15.18 6.78
C TYR A 216 0.16 16.27 7.44
N PRO A 217 -0.07 17.55 7.16
CA PRO A 217 0.61 18.63 7.86
C PRO A 217 0.46 18.55 9.38
N LYS A 218 1.42 19.12 10.12
CA LYS A 218 1.44 19.18 11.61
C LYS A 218 1.51 17.78 12.26
N ASP A 219 2.24 16.85 11.64
CA ASP A 219 2.48 15.51 12.16
C ASP A 219 1.20 14.66 12.37
N GLN A 220 0.11 15.06 11.72
CA GLN A 220 -1.12 14.28 11.72
C GLN A 220 -0.97 13.06 10.81
N MET A 221 -1.51 11.94 11.23
CA MET A 221 -1.51 10.70 10.48
C MET A 221 -2.91 10.12 10.37
N GLN A 222 -3.15 9.40 9.29
CA GLN A 222 -4.36 8.59 9.08
C GLN A 222 -3.96 7.17 8.77
N ILE A 223 -4.71 6.21 9.26
CA ILE A 223 -4.68 4.85 8.72
C ILE A 223 -5.98 4.55 8.01
N LEU A 224 -5.84 3.89 6.85
CA LEU A 224 -6.95 3.33 6.08
C LEU A 224 -6.85 1.82 6.09
N CYS A 225 -7.94 1.13 6.44
CA CYS A 225 -7.95 -0.31 6.70
C CYS A 225 -8.95 -1.05 5.82
N ARG A 226 -8.57 -2.24 5.35
CA ARG A 226 -9.50 -3.25 4.86
C ARG A 226 -10.45 -3.68 5.97
N SER A 227 -11.72 -3.89 5.66
CA SER A 227 -12.72 -4.30 6.65
C SER A 227 -13.71 -5.36 6.15
N LYS A 228 -14.42 -5.99 7.11
CA LYS A 228 -15.59 -6.83 6.83
C LYS A 228 -16.90 -6.04 6.76
N GLN A 229 -16.87 -4.73 7.01
CA GLN A 229 -18.06 -3.90 7.19
C GLN A 229 -18.53 -3.16 5.93
N GLY A 230 -18.00 -3.54 4.78
CA GLY A 230 -18.42 -3.01 3.47
C GLY A 230 -17.83 -1.64 3.11
N ASN A 231 -17.09 -0.99 4.02
CA ASN A 231 -16.39 0.27 3.78
C ASN A 231 -14.92 0.15 4.18
N ILE A 232 -14.07 1.01 3.62
CA ILE A 232 -12.75 1.26 4.18
C ILE A 232 -12.93 1.95 5.53
N ILE A 233 -12.21 1.48 6.54
CA ILE A 233 -12.27 2.01 7.90
C ILE A 233 -11.01 2.83 8.16
N GLN A 234 -11.16 3.92 8.90
CA GLN A 234 -10.09 4.85 9.21
C GLN A 234 -9.92 5.09 10.70
N SER A 235 -8.72 5.55 11.07
CA SER A 235 -8.42 6.16 12.37
C SER A 235 -7.35 7.24 12.18
N TRP A 236 -7.33 8.22 13.07
CA TRP A 236 -6.44 9.37 13.03
C TRP A 236 -5.54 9.44 14.24
N SER A 237 -4.32 9.94 14.06
CA SER A 237 -3.37 10.26 15.11
C SER A 237 -2.92 11.71 14.96
N ASN A 238 -2.80 12.42 16.10
CA ASN A 238 -2.30 13.80 16.17
C ASN A 238 -0.97 13.91 16.95
N ASP A 239 -0.31 12.78 17.19
CA ASP A 239 0.89 12.68 18.02
C ASP A 239 1.96 11.76 17.44
N VAL A 240 2.07 11.78 16.07
CA VAL A 240 3.06 10.99 15.32
C VAL A 240 2.86 9.47 15.53
N GLY A 241 1.60 9.03 15.57
CA GLY A 241 1.25 7.61 15.64
C GLY A 241 1.37 6.97 17.02
N LYS A 242 1.52 7.77 18.10
CA LYS A 242 1.56 7.24 19.48
C LYS A 242 0.19 6.83 19.99
N THR A 243 -0.82 7.60 19.64
CA THR A 243 -2.22 7.27 19.95
C THR A 243 -3.12 7.45 18.73
N TRP A 244 -4.24 6.75 18.70
CA TRP A 244 -5.15 6.69 17.58
C TRP A 244 -6.60 6.92 18.02
N SER A 245 -7.36 7.62 17.21
CA SER A 245 -8.79 7.86 17.44
C SER A 245 -9.60 6.56 17.35
N ALA A 246 -10.86 6.60 17.79
CA ALA A 246 -11.81 5.54 17.49
C ALA A 246 -11.92 5.31 15.99
N LEU A 247 -12.07 4.04 15.60
CA LEU A 247 -12.28 3.62 14.21
C LEU A 247 -13.62 4.14 13.68
N SER A 248 -13.62 4.63 12.43
CA SER A 248 -14.81 5.16 11.75
C SER A 248 -14.83 4.74 10.29
N LYS A 249 -16.02 4.77 9.68
CA LYS A 249 -16.19 4.48 8.25
C LYS A 249 -15.79 5.67 7.40
N THR A 250 -15.10 5.40 6.28
CA THR A 250 -15.00 6.34 5.17
C THR A 250 -16.20 6.21 4.22
N THR A 251 -16.28 7.07 3.21
CA THR A 251 -17.26 6.96 2.12
C THR A 251 -16.88 5.88 1.10
N LEU A 252 -15.62 5.44 1.07
CA LEU A 252 -15.12 4.45 0.12
C LEU A 252 -15.62 3.04 0.46
N PRO A 253 -16.18 2.31 -0.51
CA PRO A 253 -16.56 0.91 -0.32
C PRO A 253 -15.35 0.00 -0.16
N ASN A 254 -15.56 -1.15 0.46
CA ASN A 254 -14.56 -2.23 0.53
C ASN A 254 -15.24 -3.59 0.57
N PRO A 255 -15.10 -4.42 -0.47
CA PRO A 255 -15.65 -5.77 -0.51
C PRO A 255 -14.76 -6.77 0.24
N ASN A 256 -14.21 -6.38 1.39
CA ASN A 256 -13.25 -7.17 2.14
C ASN A 256 -12.01 -7.52 1.31
N SER A 257 -11.43 -6.50 0.65
CA SER A 257 -10.22 -6.61 -0.16
C SER A 257 -9.11 -5.71 0.36
N GLY A 258 -7.85 -6.16 0.18
CA GLY A 258 -6.67 -5.37 0.52
C GLY A 258 -6.61 -4.07 -0.29
N ILE A 259 -6.18 -3.00 0.36
CA ILE A 259 -5.96 -1.67 -0.20
C ILE A 259 -4.49 -1.29 -0.02
N ASP A 260 -4.03 -0.25 -0.71
CA ASP A 260 -2.84 0.51 -0.32
C ASP A 260 -3.00 1.98 -0.68
N ALA A 261 -2.35 2.85 0.09
CA ALA A 261 -2.42 4.28 -0.08
C ALA A 261 -1.05 4.93 0.08
N VAL A 262 -0.88 6.13 -0.48
CA VAL A 262 0.37 6.89 -0.42
C VAL A 262 0.11 8.38 -0.29
N THR A 263 0.90 9.06 0.54
CA THR A 263 1.00 10.52 0.56
C THR A 263 1.99 10.95 -0.50
N LEU A 264 1.55 11.79 -1.43
CA LEU A 264 2.38 12.35 -2.48
C LEU A 264 3.30 13.46 -1.92
N LYS A 265 4.36 13.79 -2.67
CA LYS A 265 5.31 14.86 -2.30
C LYS A 265 4.65 16.23 -2.14
N ASP A 266 3.53 16.46 -2.80
CA ASP A 266 2.74 17.69 -2.71
C ASP A 266 1.68 17.68 -1.59
N GLY A 267 1.60 16.60 -0.82
CA GLY A 267 0.70 16.43 0.31
C GLY A 267 -0.66 15.82 -0.03
N ARG A 268 -0.97 15.60 -1.30
CA ARG A 268 -2.19 14.88 -1.72
C ARG A 268 -2.07 13.39 -1.38
N GLN A 269 -3.21 12.74 -1.21
CA GLN A 269 -3.31 11.33 -0.88
C GLN A 269 -3.85 10.55 -2.08
N LEU A 270 -3.24 9.42 -2.39
CA LEU A 270 -3.80 8.45 -3.34
C LEU A 270 -4.09 7.13 -2.64
N ILE A 271 -5.19 6.51 -3.00
CA ILE A 271 -5.56 5.15 -2.58
C ILE A 271 -5.89 4.29 -3.79
N VAL A 272 -5.46 3.03 -3.74
CA VAL A 272 -5.86 2.00 -4.71
C VAL A 272 -6.73 0.97 -4.00
N TYR A 273 -7.93 0.71 -4.53
CA TYR A 273 -8.95 -0.10 -3.87
C TYR A 273 -9.91 -0.77 -4.86
N ASN A 274 -10.63 -1.79 -4.39
CA ASN A 274 -11.74 -2.38 -5.14
C ASN A 274 -13.02 -1.60 -4.82
N PRO A 275 -13.70 -0.97 -5.81
CA PRO A 275 -14.81 -0.06 -5.57
C PRO A 275 -16.17 -0.75 -5.43
N ASP A 276 -16.23 -2.06 -5.61
CA ASP A 276 -17.50 -2.77 -5.55
C ASP A 276 -18.02 -2.88 -4.10
N VAL A 277 -19.33 -2.85 -3.95
CA VAL A 277 -19.99 -3.18 -2.69
C VAL A 277 -20.12 -4.71 -2.63
N PRO A 278 -19.88 -5.35 -1.46
CA PRO A 278 -20.06 -6.78 -1.30
C PRO A 278 -21.43 -7.23 -1.79
N ASP A 279 -21.44 -8.20 -2.70
CA ASP A 279 -22.64 -8.77 -3.28
C ASP A 279 -22.54 -10.30 -3.23
N LYS A 280 -23.51 -10.95 -2.60
CA LYS A 280 -23.53 -12.40 -2.44
C LYS A 280 -23.79 -13.16 -3.75
N GLU A 281 -24.35 -12.49 -4.75
CA GLU A 281 -24.66 -13.06 -6.05
C GLU A 281 -23.48 -12.96 -7.04
N ARG A 282 -22.48 -12.15 -6.74
CA ARG A 282 -21.28 -12.03 -7.57
C ARG A 282 -20.28 -13.13 -7.25
N TYR A 283 -19.65 -13.64 -8.29
CA TYR A 283 -18.57 -14.61 -8.16
C TYR A 283 -17.39 -14.02 -7.36
N ASN A 284 -17.10 -12.74 -7.59
CA ASN A 284 -16.02 -12.05 -6.89
C ASN A 284 -16.22 -10.52 -7.00
N ASP A 285 -16.04 -9.83 -5.88
CA ASP A 285 -16.18 -8.37 -5.79
C ASP A 285 -14.82 -7.66 -6.03
N ARG A 286 -13.86 -8.30 -6.68
CA ARG A 286 -12.51 -7.80 -6.96
C ARG A 286 -12.19 -7.67 -8.44
N SER A 287 -13.22 -7.67 -9.28
CA SER A 287 -13.05 -7.56 -10.74
C SER A 287 -12.76 -6.14 -11.22
N LYS A 288 -12.91 -5.13 -10.34
CA LYS A 288 -12.57 -3.74 -10.62
C LYS A 288 -11.51 -3.27 -9.65
N LEU A 289 -10.59 -2.45 -10.15
CA LEU A 289 -9.55 -1.82 -9.33
C LEU A 289 -9.44 -0.35 -9.72
N ARG A 290 -9.45 0.53 -8.73
CA ARG A 290 -9.58 1.97 -8.93
C ARG A 290 -8.58 2.76 -8.10
N VAL A 291 -8.20 3.94 -8.61
CA VAL A 291 -7.45 4.95 -7.88
C VAL A 291 -8.37 6.10 -7.52
N ALA A 292 -8.36 6.51 -6.25
CA ALA A 292 -8.98 7.74 -5.80
C ALA A 292 -7.96 8.66 -5.15
N MET A 293 -8.26 9.97 -5.15
CA MET A 293 -7.44 11.03 -4.60
C MET A 293 -8.21 11.81 -3.54
N SER A 294 -7.50 12.25 -2.51
CA SER A 294 -7.99 13.17 -1.49
C SER A 294 -6.93 14.21 -1.13
N ILE A 295 -7.38 15.38 -0.66
CA ILE A 295 -6.52 16.42 -0.09
C ILE A 295 -6.59 16.38 1.44
N ASP A 296 -7.73 16.00 1.97
CA ASP A 296 -8.07 16.08 3.40
C ASP A 296 -8.21 14.72 4.11
N GLY A 297 -8.18 13.60 3.32
CA GLY A 297 -8.37 12.23 3.83
C GLY A 297 -9.82 11.84 4.11
N GLU A 298 -10.76 12.78 3.98
CA GLU A 298 -12.19 12.56 4.21
C GLU A 298 -12.97 12.52 2.90
N ASN A 299 -12.68 13.47 1.99
CA ASN A 299 -13.32 13.61 0.70
C ASN A 299 -12.45 12.97 -0.38
N TRP A 300 -12.90 11.84 -0.93
CA TRP A 300 -12.19 11.05 -1.93
C TRP A 300 -12.88 11.17 -3.29
N ASN A 301 -12.11 11.45 -4.33
CA ASN A 301 -12.57 11.54 -5.71
C ASN A 301 -11.88 10.48 -6.56
N ASP A 302 -12.64 9.69 -7.27
CA ASP A 302 -12.12 8.72 -8.23
C ASP A 302 -11.41 9.43 -9.37
N ILE A 303 -10.19 9.00 -9.70
CA ILE A 303 -9.37 9.63 -10.74
C ILE A 303 -9.06 8.69 -11.90
N MET A 304 -9.07 7.36 -11.66
CA MET A 304 -8.76 6.40 -12.72
C MET A 304 -9.25 4.99 -12.38
N ASP A 305 -9.85 4.31 -13.34
CA ASP A 305 -10.02 2.86 -13.30
C ASP A 305 -8.75 2.19 -13.86
N LEU A 306 -8.08 1.38 -13.04
CA LEU A 306 -6.96 0.54 -13.47
C LEU A 306 -7.44 -0.70 -14.20
N GLU A 307 -8.50 -1.31 -13.67
CA GLU A 307 -9.16 -2.49 -14.21
C GLU A 307 -10.68 -2.37 -14.07
N ASN A 308 -11.40 -2.89 -15.05
CA ASN A 308 -12.88 -2.89 -15.08
C ASN A 308 -13.39 -4.21 -15.68
N GLY A 309 -13.07 -5.31 -15.01
CA GLY A 309 -13.50 -6.65 -15.36
C GLY A 309 -14.89 -7.02 -14.82
N THR A 310 -15.27 -8.27 -14.99
CA THR A 310 -16.56 -8.83 -14.56
C THR A 310 -16.43 -10.02 -13.63
N SER A 311 -15.47 -10.92 -13.88
CA SER A 311 -15.24 -12.16 -13.14
C SER A 311 -13.78 -12.39 -12.74
N GLU A 312 -12.87 -11.60 -13.27
CA GLU A 312 -11.44 -11.63 -13.01
C GLU A 312 -11.12 -11.14 -11.59
N GLU A 313 -9.94 -11.45 -11.06
CA GLU A 313 -9.49 -10.93 -9.78
C GLU A 313 -8.32 -9.96 -9.97
N TYR A 314 -8.53 -8.70 -9.60
CA TYR A 314 -7.54 -7.62 -9.52
C TYR A 314 -7.54 -7.06 -8.10
N SER A 315 -6.52 -7.37 -7.31
CA SER A 315 -6.58 -7.12 -5.88
C SER A 315 -5.20 -6.95 -5.24
N TYR A 316 -5.20 -6.59 -3.98
CA TYR A 316 -3.99 -6.42 -3.16
C TYR A 316 -2.94 -5.51 -3.80
N PRO A 317 -3.34 -4.25 -4.09
CA PRO A 317 -2.43 -3.27 -4.68
C PRO A 317 -1.31 -2.88 -3.71
N ALA A 318 -0.20 -2.42 -4.28
CA ALA A 318 0.82 -1.62 -3.62
C ALA A 318 1.06 -0.38 -4.47
N ILE A 319 1.23 0.80 -3.84
CA ILE A 319 1.41 2.08 -4.53
C ILE A 319 2.55 2.86 -3.90
N ILE A 320 3.42 3.44 -4.72
CA ILE A 320 4.47 4.37 -4.31
C ILE A 320 4.56 5.55 -5.27
N GLN A 321 5.11 6.67 -4.81
CA GLN A 321 5.62 7.72 -5.66
C GLN A 321 7.15 7.65 -5.68
N THR A 322 7.75 7.56 -6.86
CA THR A 322 9.18 7.48 -7.06
C THR A 322 9.87 8.84 -7.01
N SER A 323 11.19 8.85 -7.05
CA SER A 323 12.02 10.05 -6.94
C SER A 323 11.76 11.03 -8.09
N ASP A 324 11.43 10.54 -9.30
CA ASP A 324 11.07 11.31 -10.49
C ASP A 324 9.63 11.86 -10.46
N GLY A 325 8.83 11.50 -9.44
CA GLY A 325 7.45 11.95 -9.26
C GLY A 325 6.39 11.06 -9.89
N LEU A 326 6.77 10.03 -10.63
CA LEU A 326 5.82 9.05 -11.17
C LEU A 326 5.18 8.23 -10.05
N ILE A 327 3.97 7.77 -10.32
CA ILE A 327 3.24 6.90 -9.40
C ILE A 327 3.27 5.48 -9.95
N HIS A 328 3.85 4.58 -9.19
CA HIS A 328 3.95 3.18 -9.53
C HIS A 328 2.99 2.35 -8.68
N ILE A 329 2.20 1.54 -9.35
CA ILE A 329 1.17 0.68 -8.75
C ILE A 329 1.42 -0.75 -9.19
N THR A 330 1.47 -1.68 -8.23
CA THR A 330 1.47 -3.12 -8.52
C THR A 330 0.27 -3.77 -7.87
N TYR A 331 -0.26 -4.82 -8.48
CA TYR A 331 -1.39 -5.58 -7.94
C TYR A 331 -1.43 -6.99 -8.48
N THR A 332 -2.10 -7.86 -7.76
CA THR A 332 -2.40 -9.23 -8.20
C THR A 332 -3.29 -9.20 -9.42
N TYR A 333 -2.84 -9.82 -10.49
CA TYR A 333 -3.54 -9.97 -11.76
C TYR A 333 -3.96 -11.45 -11.94
N GLU A 334 -5.25 -11.72 -11.79
CA GLU A 334 -5.88 -13.05 -11.92
C GLU A 334 -5.23 -14.17 -11.10
N ARG A 335 -4.58 -13.84 -9.99
CA ARG A 335 -3.79 -14.78 -9.18
C ARG A 335 -2.66 -15.51 -9.95
N ARG A 336 -2.34 -15.06 -11.16
CA ARG A 336 -1.33 -15.69 -12.05
C ARG A 336 -0.06 -14.87 -12.17
N ASN A 337 -0.19 -13.56 -12.04
CA ASN A 337 0.92 -12.63 -12.17
C ASN A 337 0.71 -11.39 -11.28
N ILE A 338 1.70 -10.54 -11.24
CA ILE A 338 1.61 -9.18 -10.74
C ILE A 338 1.64 -8.24 -11.94
N LYS A 339 0.69 -7.30 -12.00
CA LYS A 339 0.69 -6.24 -13.00
C LYS A 339 1.27 -4.97 -12.38
N HIS A 340 2.11 -4.28 -13.14
CA HIS A 340 2.69 -2.99 -12.81
C HIS A 340 2.12 -1.93 -13.74
N VAL A 341 1.64 -0.84 -13.17
CA VAL A 341 1.07 0.31 -13.88
C VAL A 341 1.77 1.56 -13.40
N VAL A 342 2.11 2.45 -14.34
CA VAL A 342 2.68 3.77 -14.05
C VAL A 342 1.67 4.83 -14.45
N ILE A 343 1.37 5.77 -13.55
CA ILE A 343 0.49 6.90 -13.81
C ILE A 343 1.17 8.22 -13.45
N ARG A 344 0.72 9.30 -14.07
CA ARG A 344 1.09 10.67 -13.73
C ARG A 344 -0.06 11.62 -13.97
N GLU A 345 0.06 12.81 -13.41
CA GLU A 345 -0.77 13.95 -13.68
C GLU A 345 -0.23 14.74 -14.90
N GLU A 346 -1.13 15.23 -15.76
CA GLU A 346 -0.85 16.14 -16.89
C GLU A 346 -1.26 17.57 -16.58
#